data_3cf61a73c1ddc5541f62b762de025ff4
#
_entry.id   3cf61a73c1ddc5541f62b762de025ff4
#
_cell.length_a   1.000
_cell.length_b   1.000
_cell.length_c   1.000
_cell.angle_alpha   90.00
_cell.angle_beta   90.00
_cell.angle_gamma   90.00
#
_symmetry.space_group_name_H-M   'P 1'
#
loop_
_entity.id
_entity.type
_entity.pdbx_description
1 polymer ?
#
loop_
_entity_poly.entity_id
_entity_poly.type
_entity_poly.pdbx_seq_one_letter_code
_entity_poly.pdbx_strand_id
1 'polypeptide(L)'
;MYSNTLTRAEVAKHNTEDSTWLIIDHKVYDVTDFVDAHPGGEFVLKQVAGQDATEAFYNLHRQEVLQKYSDLCLGTLENEKPEVIEQKAGDLSVVPYGEPTWLRPEFHSPYYNDSHRRLQKAMREFVDNYVTPEAQESERTGAHISQELINRMSEAGILHMRIGPGKHMHGVKLLGGAMMGDEFDYFHDSIVGQELARPFARGFQDGNMAGMTISLTAVINFANNEEWKNKIAQECFSGKKKISLAITEAFAGSDVAGIRTTAVKTPDGKHYIVNGTKKWITNGVWSDYFVTGVKTDKGLSVILIERGPGVETKAIKTAYSAAAGTTFITFDNVKVPVENLLGVENKGIHVILSNFNHERWMMVNSVLRWSRTVTEECMKWSAQRVVFGKKLNEQAVVRAKLAKMIAHVEANQAWLENITFQMTKMPYSEQAKHLAGPIGLLKMFATRSAHEIADEAVQIFGGRGLTQTGMGRVVEAFHRTYKFDAILGGAEEVLGDLGVRQAMKQMPKSML
;
A
#
# COMPACT_ATOMS: atom_id res chain seq x y z
N MET A 1 -2.00 -14.68 -30.31
CA MET A 1 -2.10 -16.18 -30.32
C MET A 1 -0.85 -16.67 -30.99
N TYR A 2 -0.14 -17.58 -30.33
CA TYR A 2 1.05 -18.22 -30.91
C TYR A 2 0.57 -19.12 -32.06
N SER A 3 1.19 -18.98 -33.24
CA SER A 3 0.72 -19.63 -34.48
C SER A 3 1.23 -21.06 -34.66
N ASN A 4 2.19 -21.49 -33.83
CA ASN A 4 2.84 -22.78 -34.01
C ASN A 4 2.37 -23.77 -32.94
N THR A 5 1.97 -24.94 -33.41
CA THR A 5 1.71 -26.12 -32.59
C THR A 5 2.89 -27.08 -32.74
N LEU A 6 3.51 -27.51 -31.63
CA LEU A 6 4.73 -28.29 -31.61
C LEU A 6 4.49 -29.60 -30.85
N THR A 7 5.27 -30.59 -31.12
CA THR A 7 5.23 -31.88 -30.39
C THR A 7 6.39 -32.00 -29.39
N ARG A 8 6.22 -32.76 -28.31
CA ARG A 8 7.32 -33.08 -27.39
C ARG A 8 8.50 -33.77 -28.12
N ALA A 9 8.21 -34.55 -29.15
CA ALA A 9 9.24 -35.21 -29.96
C ALA A 9 10.05 -34.17 -30.80
N GLU A 10 9.43 -33.08 -31.22
CA GLU A 10 10.16 -32.01 -31.88
C GLU A 10 11.04 -31.26 -30.89
N VAL A 11 10.50 -30.84 -29.74
CA VAL A 11 11.27 -30.15 -28.70
C VAL A 11 12.50 -30.99 -28.27
N ALA A 12 12.36 -32.31 -28.15
CA ALA A 12 13.44 -33.18 -27.73
C ALA A 12 14.67 -33.19 -28.68
N LYS A 13 14.51 -32.74 -29.94
CA LYS A 13 15.62 -32.64 -30.90
C LYS A 13 16.49 -31.38 -30.64
N HIS A 14 15.97 -30.39 -29.92
CA HIS A 14 16.61 -29.13 -29.64
C HIS A 14 17.27 -29.13 -28.26
N ASN A 15 18.26 -30.03 -28.08
CA ASN A 15 18.98 -30.24 -26.84
C ASN A 15 20.51 -30.06 -26.99
N THR A 16 20.93 -29.25 -27.96
CA THR A 16 22.34 -28.95 -28.26
C THR A 16 22.69 -27.51 -27.91
N GLU A 17 23.99 -27.15 -27.90
CA GLU A 17 24.43 -25.77 -27.67
C GLU A 17 23.92 -24.80 -28.72
N ASP A 18 23.81 -25.23 -29.98
CA ASP A 18 23.32 -24.43 -31.09
C ASP A 18 21.79 -24.36 -31.19
N SER A 19 21.09 -25.16 -30.39
CA SER A 19 19.63 -25.18 -30.37
C SER A 19 19.11 -25.76 -29.04
N THR A 20 18.67 -24.89 -28.16
CA THR A 20 18.21 -25.20 -26.81
C THR A 20 16.75 -24.77 -26.65
N TRP A 21 15.83 -25.72 -26.73
CA TRP A 21 14.42 -25.50 -26.46
C TRP A 21 14.01 -26.18 -25.16
N LEU A 22 13.00 -25.61 -24.51
CA LEU A 22 12.43 -26.23 -23.31
C LEU A 22 10.92 -25.99 -23.24
N ILE A 23 10.25 -26.84 -22.50
CA ILE A 23 8.82 -26.75 -22.23
C ILE A 23 8.63 -26.16 -20.83
N ILE A 24 7.76 -25.15 -20.72
CA ILE A 24 7.26 -24.66 -19.44
C ILE A 24 5.74 -24.66 -19.53
N ASP A 25 5.11 -25.48 -18.70
CA ASP A 25 3.70 -25.81 -18.75
C ASP A 25 3.36 -26.40 -20.14
N HIS A 26 2.53 -25.77 -20.93
CA HIS A 26 2.16 -26.20 -22.29
C HIS A 26 2.85 -25.38 -23.39
N LYS A 27 3.75 -24.45 -23.01
CA LYS A 27 4.43 -23.51 -23.93
C LYS A 27 5.86 -23.97 -24.19
N VAL A 28 6.33 -23.77 -25.44
CA VAL A 28 7.68 -24.07 -25.87
C VAL A 28 8.47 -22.77 -26.01
N TYR A 29 9.65 -22.75 -25.42
CA TYR A 29 10.53 -21.58 -25.43
C TYR A 29 11.86 -21.94 -26.11
N ASP A 30 12.29 -21.10 -27.06
CA ASP A 30 13.65 -21.14 -27.59
C ASP A 30 14.53 -20.24 -26.71
N VAL A 31 15.42 -20.85 -25.99
CA VAL A 31 16.35 -20.14 -25.09
C VAL A 31 17.79 -20.17 -25.60
N THR A 32 18.02 -20.56 -26.86
CA THR A 32 19.35 -20.73 -27.46
C THR A 32 20.23 -19.49 -27.21
N ASP A 33 19.77 -18.31 -27.62
CA ASP A 33 20.50 -17.05 -27.45
C ASP A 33 20.46 -16.50 -26.01
N PHE A 34 19.67 -17.13 -25.13
CA PHE A 34 19.51 -16.69 -23.74
C PHE A 34 20.36 -17.51 -22.76
N VAL A 35 20.90 -18.67 -23.19
CA VAL A 35 21.64 -19.61 -22.32
C VAL A 35 22.76 -18.88 -21.57
N ASP A 36 23.61 -18.11 -22.27
CA ASP A 36 24.74 -17.39 -21.67
C ASP A 36 24.29 -16.19 -20.80
N ALA A 37 23.13 -15.62 -21.09
CA ALA A 37 22.58 -14.48 -20.40
C ALA A 37 21.72 -14.88 -19.16
N HIS A 38 21.52 -16.18 -18.94
CA HIS A 38 20.68 -16.66 -17.85
C HIS A 38 21.32 -16.37 -16.48
N PRO A 39 20.64 -15.63 -15.57
CA PRO A 39 21.24 -15.27 -14.27
C PRO A 39 21.60 -16.44 -13.35
N GLY A 40 20.97 -17.61 -13.56
CA GLY A 40 21.28 -18.86 -12.87
C GLY A 40 22.45 -19.65 -13.44
N GLY A 41 23.09 -19.11 -14.50
CA GLY A 41 24.15 -19.78 -15.27
C GLY A 41 23.60 -20.70 -16.36
N GLU A 42 24.45 -21.02 -17.33
CA GLU A 42 24.12 -21.85 -18.49
C GLU A 42 23.81 -23.30 -18.15
N PHE A 43 24.49 -23.82 -17.14
CA PHE A 43 24.42 -25.23 -16.75
C PHE A 43 23.00 -25.71 -16.45
N VAL A 44 22.20 -24.89 -15.77
CA VAL A 44 20.84 -25.26 -15.38
C VAL A 44 19.88 -25.35 -16.57
N LEU A 45 20.09 -24.53 -17.61
CA LEU A 45 19.32 -24.60 -18.86
C LEU A 45 19.75 -25.80 -19.71
N LYS A 46 21.06 -26.06 -19.81
CA LYS A 46 21.60 -27.24 -20.50
C LYS A 46 21.08 -28.58 -19.92
N GLN A 47 20.85 -28.64 -18.62
CA GLN A 47 20.30 -29.85 -17.97
C GLN A 47 18.85 -30.17 -18.37
N VAL A 48 18.06 -29.17 -18.75
CA VAL A 48 16.64 -29.34 -19.12
C VAL A 48 16.39 -29.09 -20.61
N ALA A 49 17.45 -28.96 -21.40
CA ALA A 49 17.36 -28.76 -22.84
C ALA A 49 16.61 -29.94 -23.51
N GLY A 50 15.65 -29.62 -24.37
CA GLY A 50 14.80 -30.61 -25.03
C GLY A 50 13.75 -31.27 -24.15
N GLN A 51 13.56 -30.83 -22.90
CA GLN A 51 12.73 -31.48 -21.90
C GLN A 51 11.67 -30.54 -21.32
N ASP A 52 10.81 -31.09 -20.48
CA ASP A 52 9.86 -30.37 -19.67
C ASP A 52 10.55 -29.79 -18.43
N ALA A 53 10.69 -28.49 -18.40
CA ALA A 53 11.32 -27.74 -17.33
C ALA A 53 10.30 -27.08 -16.35
N THR A 54 9.01 -27.41 -16.45
CA THR A 54 7.93 -26.76 -15.69
C THR A 54 8.19 -26.77 -14.19
N GLU A 55 8.49 -27.95 -13.63
CA GLU A 55 8.76 -28.05 -12.18
C GLU A 55 10.04 -27.28 -11.80
N ALA A 56 11.11 -27.42 -12.58
CA ALA A 56 12.37 -26.72 -12.33
C ALA A 56 12.19 -25.20 -12.39
N PHE A 57 11.44 -24.72 -13.36
CA PHE A 57 11.12 -23.31 -13.53
C PHE A 57 10.35 -22.77 -12.31
N TYR A 58 9.20 -23.33 -11.99
CA TYR A 58 8.34 -22.84 -10.90
C TYR A 58 8.92 -23.07 -9.49
N ASN A 59 9.92 -23.90 -9.33
CA ASN A 59 10.70 -24.00 -8.10
C ASN A 59 11.63 -22.79 -7.85
N LEU A 60 11.95 -22.02 -8.88
CA LEU A 60 12.94 -20.94 -8.82
C LEU A 60 12.39 -19.58 -9.28
N HIS A 61 11.42 -19.58 -10.19
CA HIS A 61 10.94 -18.38 -10.87
C HIS A 61 9.45 -18.17 -10.64
N ARG A 62 9.05 -16.90 -10.63
CA ARG A 62 7.65 -16.50 -10.64
C ARG A 62 7.14 -16.43 -12.07
N GLN A 63 5.83 -16.51 -12.25
CA GLN A 63 5.18 -16.49 -13.56
C GLN A 63 5.47 -15.21 -14.35
N GLU A 64 5.68 -14.07 -13.67
CA GLU A 64 6.01 -12.78 -14.30
C GLU A 64 7.30 -12.84 -15.14
N VAL A 65 8.18 -13.79 -14.88
CA VAL A 65 9.39 -14.02 -15.69
C VAL A 65 9.02 -14.43 -17.11
N LEU A 66 8.02 -15.28 -17.28
CA LEU A 66 7.54 -15.71 -18.61
C LEU A 66 6.90 -14.56 -19.40
N GLN A 67 6.27 -13.61 -18.71
CA GLN A 67 5.72 -12.42 -19.36
C GLN A 67 6.82 -11.51 -19.86
N LYS A 68 7.89 -11.35 -19.07
CA LYS A 68 9.07 -10.54 -19.45
C LYS A 68 9.80 -11.11 -20.68
N TYR A 69 9.84 -12.43 -20.80
CA TYR A 69 10.53 -13.14 -21.88
C TYR A 69 9.54 -13.82 -22.84
N SER A 70 8.39 -13.20 -23.05
CA SER A 70 7.34 -13.74 -23.94
C SER A 70 7.75 -13.86 -25.39
N ASP A 71 8.71 -13.09 -25.84
CA ASP A 71 9.33 -13.12 -27.16
C ASP A 71 10.12 -14.41 -27.43
N LEU A 72 10.58 -15.10 -26.40
CA LEU A 72 11.24 -16.42 -26.54
C LEU A 72 10.23 -17.56 -26.76
N CYS A 73 8.93 -17.33 -26.63
CA CYS A 73 7.92 -18.36 -26.80
C CYS A 73 7.65 -18.64 -28.29
N LEU A 74 7.93 -19.86 -28.74
CA LEU A 74 7.72 -20.33 -30.11
C LEU A 74 6.27 -20.73 -30.42
N GLY A 75 5.56 -21.27 -29.40
CA GLY A 75 4.23 -21.83 -29.59
C GLY A 75 3.77 -22.66 -28.42
N THR A 76 2.78 -23.51 -28.66
CA THR A 76 2.19 -24.41 -27.66
C THR A 76 2.31 -25.87 -28.06
N LEU A 77 2.30 -26.76 -27.08
CA LEU A 77 2.30 -28.19 -27.31
C LEU A 77 0.96 -28.65 -27.89
N GLU A 78 1.04 -29.60 -28.82
CA GLU A 78 -0.11 -30.26 -29.43
C GLU A 78 -0.88 -31.07 -28.38
N ASN A 79 -2.21 -30.89 -28.33
CA ASN A 79 -3.12 -31.62 -27.46
C ASN A 79 -2.88 -31.44 -25.93
N GLU A 80 -2.03 -30.51 -25.52
CA GLU A 80 -1.80 -30.21 -24.11
C GLU A 80 -2.54 -28.92 -23.71
N LYS A 81 -3.02 -28.90 -22.48
CA LYS A 81 -3.69 -27.73 -21.88
C LYS A 81 -2.82 -27.15 -20.77
N PRO A 82 -2.93 -25.84 -20.52
CA PRO A 82 -2.22 -25.24 -19.39
C PRO A 82 -2.62 -25.91 -18.07
N GLU A 83 -1.64 -26.32 -17.28
CA GLU A 83 -1.81 -26.80 -15.91
C GLU A 83 -1.74 -25.63 -14.93
N VAL A 84 -0.99 -24.60 -15.28
CA VAL A 84 -0.83 -23.39 -14.47
C VAL A 84 -1.88 -22.35 -14.87
N ILE A 85 -2.68 -21.91 -13.91
CA ILE A 85 -3.67 -20.87 -14.14
C ILE A 85 -2.96 -19.54 -14.35
N GLU A 86 -3.03 -19.01 -15.56
CA GLU A 86 -2.50 -17.69 -15.91
C GLU A 86 -3.49 -16.62 -15.43
N GLN A 87 -3.09 -15.79 -14.46
CA GLN A 87 -3.89 -14.67 -14.00
C GLN A 87 -3.74 -13.50 -14.97
N LYS A 88 -4.87 -12.97 -15.43
CA LYS A 88 -4.95 -11.76 -16.25
C LYS A 88 -5.17 -10.55 -15.35
N ALA A 89 -4.84 -9.37 -15.88
CA ALA A 89 -5.16 -8.11 -15.22
C ALA A 89 -6.68 -8.04 -14.92
N GLY A 90 -7.02 -7.71 -13.69
CA GLY A 90 -8.40 -7.66 -13.22
C GLY A 90 -8.95 -8.95 -12.59
N ASP A 91 -8.26 -10.09 -12.77
CA ASP A 91 -8.72 -11.37 -12.22
C ASP A 91 -8.63 -11.41 -10.68
N LEU A 92 -9.60 -12.10 -10.08
CA LEU A 92 -9.54 -12.46 -8.67
C LEU A 92 -8.58 -13.65 -8.46
N SER A 93 -7.89 -13.68 -7.33
CA SER A 93 -7.09 -14.84 -6.97
C SER A 93 -7.97 -16.08 -6.82
N VAL A 94 -7.54 -17.20 -7.39
CA VAL A 94 -8.19 -18.51 -7.23
C VAL A 94 -7.73 -19.24 -5.95
N VAL A 95 -6.69 -18.72 -5.29
CA VAL A 95 -6.15 -19.30 -4.06
C VAL A 95 -7.15 -19.11 -2.92
N PRO A 96 -7.49 -20.16 -2.16
CA PRO A 96 -8.33 -20.00 -0.98
C PRO A 96 -7.75 -18.94 -0.03
N TYR A 97 -8.61 -18.04 0.47
CA TYR A 97 -8.24 -16.90 1.32
C TYR A 97 -7.34 -15.83 0.65
N GLY A 98 -7.00 -15.97 -0.63
CA GLY A 98 -6.28 -14.93 -1.39
C GLY A 98 -7.11 -13.65 -1.60
N GLU A 99 -8.43 -13.78 -1.55
CA GLU A 99 -9.36 -12.66 -1.61
C GLU A 99 -10.29 -12.61 -0.38
N PRO A 100 -10.81 -11.43 -0.01
CA PRO A 100 -11.86 -11.32 0.99
C PRO A 100 -13.09 -12.16 0.60
N THR A 101 -13.76 -12.75 1.59
CA THR A 101 -14.89 -13.68 1.36
C THR A 101 -16.02 -13.03 0.59
N TRP A 102 -16.29 -11.73 0.76
CA TRP A 102 -17.37 -11.03 0.05
C TRP A 102 -17.19 -10.98 -1.48
N LEU A 103 -15.99 -11.24 -2.00
CA LEU A 103 -15.71 -11.37 -3.44
C LEU A 103 -15.97 -12.78 -3.98
N ARG A 104 -16.19 -13.75 -3.13
CA ARG A 104 -16.47 -15.13 -3.50
C ARG A 104 -17.98 -15.36 -3.61
N PRO A 105 -18.46 -16.00 -4.69
CA PRO A 105 -19.89 -16.16 -4.94
C PRO A 105 -20.60 -17.05 -3.91
N GLU A 106 -19.86 -17.95 -3.25
CA GLU A 106 -20.38 -18.85 -2.22
C GLU A 106 -20.60 -18.20 -0.85
N PHE A 107 -20.11 -16.96 -0.65
CA PHE A 107 -20.25 -16.23 0.61
C PHE A 107 -21.17 -15.01 0.47
N HIS A 108 -21.84 -14.70 1.56
CA HIS A 108 -22.74 -13.55 1.66
C HIS A 108 -22.19 -12.51 2.63
N SER A 109 -22.38 -11.24 2.34
CA SER A 109 -22.02 -10.13 3.22
C SER A 109 -23.16 -9.12 3.27
N PRO A 110 -23.51 -8.62 4.48
CA PRO A 110 -24.53 -7.57 4.62
C PRO A 110 -23.98 -6.18 4.28
N TYR A 111 -22.68 -6.05 4.03
CA TYR A 111 -21.99 -4.77 3.88
C TYR A 111 -21.79 -4.34 2.45
N TYR A 112 -21.60 -5.30 1.53
CA TYR A 112 -21.21 -5.02 0.14
C TYR A 112 -22.38 -5.23 -0.82
N ASN A 113 -22.57 -4.27 -1.70
CA ASN A 113 -23.58 -4.29 -2.77
C ASN A 113 -22.91 -4.24 -4.16
N ASP A 114 -23.71 -4.10 -5.21
CA ASP A 114 -23.22 -4.11 -6.58
C ASP A 114 -22.32 -2.92 -6.92
N SER A 115 -22.52 -1.74 -6.30
CA SER A 115 -21.62 -0.59 -6.54
C SER A 115 -20.21 -0.86 -6.02
N HIS A 116 -20.09 -1.52 -4.86
CA HIS A 116 -18.79 -1.95 -4.29
C HIS A 116 -18.09 -2.95 -5.23
N ARG A 117 -18.83 -3.91 -5.79
CA ARG A 117 -18.28 -4.91 -6.72
C ARG A 117 -17.83 -4.28 -8.04
N ARG A 118 -18.62 -3.34 -8.58
CA ARG A 118 -18.24 -2.59 -9.79
C ARG A 118 -16.96 -1.77 -9.57
N LEU A 119 -16.88 -1.04 -8.45
CA LEU A 119 -15.69 -0.26 -8.12
C LEU A 119 -14.46 -1.18 -7.94
N GLN A 120 -14.61 -2.27 -7.20
CA GLN A 120 -13.52 -3.22 -6.96
C GLN A 120 -12.96 -3.76 -8.28
N LYS A 121 -13.83 -4.20 -9.19
CA LYS A 121 -13.40 -4.70 -10.50
C LYS A 121 -12.65 -3.64 -11.30
N ALA A 122 -13.21 -2.44 -11.42
CA ALA A 122 -12.61 -1.35 -12.17
C ALA A 122 -11.27 -0.87 -11.52
N MET A 123 -11.20 -0.81 -10.17
CA MET A 123 -9.97 -0.50 -9.46
C MET A 123 -8.89 -1.56 -9.72
N ARG A 124 -9.26 -2.83 -9.68
CA ARG A 124 -8.33 -3.93 -9.92
C ARG A 124 -7.75 -3.88 -11.33
N GLU A 125 -8.60 -3.72 -12.34
CA GLU A 125 -8.16 -3.57 -13.73
C GLU A 125 -7.23 -2.36 -13.91
N PHE A 126 -7.55 -1.24 -13.28
CA PHE A 126 -6.70 -0.04 -13.32
C PHE A 126 -5.35 -0.28 -12.63
N VAL A 127 -5.37 -0.87 -11.43
CA VAL A 127 -4.16 -1.13 -10.66
C VAL A 127 -3.24 -2.12 -11.37
N ASP A 128 -3.78 -3.20 -11.91
CA ASP A 128 -2.98 -4.22 -12.57
C ASP A 128 -2.37 -3.72 -13.88
N ASN A 129 -3.12 -2.95 -14.67
CA ASN A 129 -2.65 -2.47 -15.98
C ASN A 129 -1.70 -1.26 -15.87
N TYR A 130 -1.92 -0.33 -14.94
CA TYR A 130 -1.22 0.95 -14.92
C TYR A 130 -0.35 1.15 -13.68
N VAL A 131 -0.86 0.79 -12.49
CA VAL A 131 -0.14 1.07 -11.24
C VAL A 131 0.94 0.04 -10.96
N THR A 132 0.60 -1.24 -11.06
CA THR A 132 1.51 -2.33 -10.65
C THR A 132 2.86 -2.29 -11.36
N PRO A 133 2.95 -2.18 -12.70
CA PRO A 133 4.21 -2.19 -13.40
C PRO A 133 5.13 -1.04 -12.96
N GLU A 134 4.58 0.16 -12.88
CA GLU A 134 5.37 1.35 -12.58
C GLU A 134 5.69 1.49 -11.09
N ALA A 135 4.74 1.17 -10.21
CA ALA A 135 4.96 1.25 -8.77
C ALA A 135 6.01 0.22 -8.28
N GLN A 136 6.04 -0.97 -8.87
CA GLN A 136 7.09 -1.96 -8.57
C GLN A 136 8.46 -1.52 -9.10
N GLU A 137 8.53 -0.90 -10.27
CA GLU A 137 9.78 -0.33 -10.79
C GLU A 137 10.25 0.86 -9.95
N SER A 138 9.33 1.73 -9.53
CA SER A 138 9.60 2.81 -8.58
C SER A 138 10.20 2.28 -7.27
N GLU A 139 9.63 1.22 -6.71
CA GLU A 139 10.16 0.59 -5.49
C GLU A 139 11.57 0.03 -5.68
N ARG A 140 11.86 -0.53 -6.85
CA ARG A 140 13.17 -1.10 -7.20
C ARG A 140 14.25 -0.02 -7.40
N THR A 141 13.88 1.11 -8.02
CA THR A 141 14.82 2.18 -8.41
C THR A 141 14.92 3.30 -7.39
N GLY A 142 13.91 3.47 -6.53
CA GLY A 142 13.76 4.62 -5.65
C GLY A 142 13.27 5.88 -6.37
N ALA A 143 12.93 5.80 -7.66
CA ALA A 143 12.37 6.91 -8.42
C ALA A 143 10.91 7.16 -8.02
N HIS A 144 10.44 8.41 -8.19
CA HIS A 144 9.02 8.71 -8.09
C HIS A 144 8.27 8.15 -9.30
N ILE A 145 6.98 7.83 -9.13
CA ILE A 145 6.11 7.48 -10.25
C ILE A 145 6.01 8.62 -11.26
N SER A 146 5.76 8.28 -12.52
CA SER A 146 5.68 9.26 -13.61
C SER A 146 4.51 10.23 -13.47
N GLN A 147 4.62 11.39 -14.07
CA GLN A 147 3.50 12.34 -14.16
C GLN A 147 2.36 11.76 -15.01
N GLU A 148 2.67 10.87 -15.95
CA GLU A 148 1.65 10.19 -16.77
C GLU A 148 0.76 9.31 -15.90
N LEU A 149 1.32 8.48 -15.01
CA LEU A 149 0.53 7.66 -14.08
C LEU A 149 -0.28 8.55 -13.14
N ILE A 150 0.30 9.64 -12.63
CA ILE A 150 -0.41 10.60 -11.77
C ILE A 150 -1.61 11.21 -12.51
N ASN A 151 -1.43 11.62 -13.77
CA ASN A 151 -2.51 12.16 -14.60
C ASN A 151 -3.62 11.13 -14.82
N ARG A 152 -3.28 9.86 -15.14
CA ARG A 152 -4.24 8.77 -15.27
C ARG A 152 -5.02 8.53 -13.96
N MET A 153 -4.36 8.58 -12.82
CA MET A 153 -5.00 8.46 -11.50
C MET A 153 -5.94 9.63 -11.23
N SER A 154 -5.56 10.85 -11.61
CA SER A 154 -6.40 12.04 -11.51
C SER A 154 -7.67 11.92 -12.37
N GLU A 155 -7.52 11.60 -13.66
CA GLU A 155 -8.61 11.41 -14.62
C GLU A 155 -9.57 10.28 -14.20
N ALA A 156 -9.04 9.22 -13.60
CA ALA A 156 -9.84 8.14 -13.03
C ALA A 156 -10.52 8.51 -11.70
N GLY A 157 -10.31 9.71 -11.16
CA GLY A 157 -10.85 10.15 -9.88
C GLY A 157 -10.18 9.49 -8.66
N ILE A 158 -9.09 8.76 -8.83
CA ILE A 158 -8.42 8.05 -7.72
C ILE A 158 -7.90 9.02 -6.68
N LEU A 159 -7.34 10.17 -7.11
CA LEU A 159 -6.84 11.17 -6.17
C LEU A 159 -7.96 11.76 -5.30
N HIS A 160 -9.18 11.91 -5.84
CA HIS A 160 -10.35 12.32 -5.05
C HIS A 160 -10.76 11.25 -4.04
N MET A 161 -10.80 9.97 -4.45
CA MET A 161 -11.16 8.85 -3.59
C MET A 161 -10.22 8.71 -2.37
N ARG A 162 -8.96 9.16 -2.47
CA ARG A 162 -7.99 9.08 -1.36
C ARG A 162 -8.31 9.97 -0.14
N ILE A 163 -9.24 10.92 -0.26
CA ILE A 163 -9.69 11.76 0.85
C ILE A 163 -10.78 11.06 1.68
N GLY A 164 -11.39 10.01 1.13
CA GLY A 164 -12.57 9.36 1.69
C GLY A 164 -13.89 10.01 1.24
N PRO A 165 -15.04 9.56 1.79
CA PRO A 165 -16.35 10.11 1.45
C PRO A 165 -16.49 11.59 1.85
N GLY A 166 -17.09 12.42 0.98
CA GLY A 166 -17.33 13.82 1.30
C GLY A 166 -17.82 14.65 0.11
N LYS A 167 -18.05 15.94 0.35
CA LYS A 167 -18.59 16.88 -0.66
C LYS A 167 -17.71 17.02 -1.90
N HIS A 168 -16.40 16.80 -1.77
CA HIS A 168 -15.44 16.86 -2.87
C HIS A 168 -15.65 15.74 -3.90
N MET A 169 -16.45 14.71 -3.57
CA MET A 169 -16.80 13.61 -4.45
C MET A 169 -18.02 13.89 -5.33
N HIS A 170 -18.85 14.90 -4.98
CA HIS A 170 -20.12 15.16 -5.67
C HIS A 170 -19.88 15.49 -7.14
N GLY A 171 -20.58 14.74 -8.02
CA GLY A 171 -20.49 14.88 -9.47
C GLY A 171 -19.20 14.35 -10.11
N VAL A 172 -18.28 13.80 -9.35
CA VAL A 172 -17.05 13.21 -9.88
C VAL A 172 -17.36 11.85 -10.52
N LYS A 173 -16.95 11.68 -11.77
CA LYS A 173 -16.95 10.36 -12.43
C LYS A 173 -15.74 9.56 -11.96
N LEU A 174 -15.95 8.34 -11.48
CA LEU A 174 -14.90 7.46 -11.00
C LEU A 174 -14.66 6.32 -12.00
N LEU A 175 -13.38 6.07 -12.31
CA LEU A 175 -12.91 4.95 -13.14
C LEU A 175 -13.70 4.84 -14.47
N GLY A 176 -13.71 5.94 -15.22
CA GLY A 176 -14.38 5.98 -16.52
C GLY A 176 -15.92 5.91 -16.46
N GLY A 177 -16.52 6.06 -15.27
CA GLY A 177 -17.96 5.99 -15.05
C GLY A 177 -18.43 4.66 -14.47
N ALA A 178 -17.54 3.85 -13.92
CA ALA A 178 -17.91 2.64 -13.16
C ALA A 178 -18.85 2.97 -11.99
N MET A 179 -18.69 4.17 -11.41
CA MET A 179 -19.63 4.76 -10.45
C MET A 179 -19.51 6.29 -10.41
N MET A 180 -20.48 6.93 -9.76
CA MET A 180 -20.43 8.36 -9.43
C MET A 180 -19.96 8.54 -8.00
N GLY A 181 -19.22 9.64 -7.75
CA GLY A 181 -18.70 9.95 -6.44
C GLY A 181 -19.74 10.19 -5.36
N ASP A 182 -20.99 10.52 -5.77
CA ASP A 182 -22.13 10.66 -4.85
C ASP A 182 -22.53 9.35 -4.16
N GLU A 183 -22.18 8.19 -4.76
CA GLU A 183 -22.40 6.86 -4.18
C GLU A 183 -21.26 6.41 -3.24
N PHE A 184 -20.14 7.17 -3.19
CA PHE A 184 -18.92 6.76 -2.52
C PHE A 184 -19.07 6.79 -0.99
N ASP A 185 -18.88 5.65 -0.35
CA ASP A 185 -18.90 5.47 1.10
C ASP A 185 -17.59 4.89 1.64
N TYR A 186 -17.51 4.63 2.96
CA TYR A 186 -16.30 4.08 3.58
C TYR A 186 -15.97 2.63 3.14
N PHE A 187 -16.94 1.84 2.65
CA PHE A 187 -16.62 0.54 2.06
C PHE A 187 -15.95 0.70 0.70
N HIS A 188 -16.36 1.67 -0.10
CA HIS A 188 -15.66 2.02 -1.34
C HIS A 188 -14.22 2.50 -1.06
N ASP A 189 -14.04 3.36 -0.05
CA ASP A 189 -12.71 3.83 0.37
C ASP A 189 -11.81 2.68 0.85
N SER A 190 -12.37 1.72 1.62
CA SER A 190 -11.69 0.48 2.00
C SER A 190 -11.21 -0.32 0.79
N ILE A 191 -12.07 -0.49 -0.22
CA ILE A 191 -11.74 -1.19 -1.47
C ILE A 191 -10.59 -0.48 -2.19
N VAL A 192 -10.66 0.83 -2.35
CA VAL A 192 -9.59 1.63 -2.99
C VAL A 192 -8.26 1.45 -2.25
N GLY A 193 -8.28 1.54 -0.91
CA GLY A 193 -7.10 1.35 -0.08
C GLY A 193 -6.47 -0.04 -0.24
N GLN A 194 -7.29 -1.08 -0.26
CA GLN A 194 -6.83 -2.46 -0.42
C GLN A 194 -6.32 -2.74 -1.86
N GLU A 195 -7.01 -2.26 -2.90
CA GLU A 195 -6.57 -2.46 -4.28
C GLU A 195 -5.24 -1.72 -4.56
N LEU A 196 -5.06 -0.48 -4.08
CA LEU A 196 -3.81 0.26 -4.23
C LEU A 196 -2.64 -0.36 -3.43
N ALA A 197 -2.91 -1.21 -2.44
CA ALA A 197 -1.89 -1.94 -1.70
C ALA A 197 -1.42 -3.23 -2.42
N ARG A 198 -2.18 -3.76 -3.38
CA ARG A 198 -1.87 -5.02 -4.10
C ARG A 198 -0.51 -5.05 -4.82
N PRO A 199 -0.04 -3.96 -5.45
CA PRO A 199 1.27 -3.96 -6.12
C PRO A 199 2.44 -4.31 -5.21
N PHE A 200 2.25 -4.29 -3.89
CA PHE A 200 3.31 -4.49 -2.89
C PHE A 200 4.46 -3.48 -3.03
N ALA A 201 4.13 -2.26 -3.47
CA ALA A 201 5.04 -1.13 -3.62
C ALA A 201 4.79 -0.14 -2.48
N ARG A 202 5.58 -0.26 -1.43
CA ARG A 202 5.39 0.48 -0.16
C ARG A 202 5.47 1.99 -0.37
N GLY A 203 6.48 2.45 -1.09
CA GLY A 203 6.69 3.88 -1.31
C GLY A 203 5.55 4.54 -2.07
N PHE A 204 5.01 3.86 -3.08
CA PHE A 204 3.83 4.32 -3.82
C PHE A 204 2.61 4.47 -2.89
N GLN A 205 2.29 3.41 -2.15
CA GLN A 205 1.11 3.39 -1.27
C GLN A 205 1.21 4.44 -0.16
N ASP A 206 2.36 4.49 0.53
CA ASP A 206 2.56 5.38 1.66
C ASP A 206 2.68 6.86 1.21
N GLY A 207 3.32 7.14 0.07
CA GLY A 207 3.38 8.49 -0.49
C GLY A 207 2.01 9.02 -0.90
N ASN A 208 1.17 8.16 -1.50
CA ASN A 208 -0.20 8.51 -1.87
C ASN A 208 -1.08 8.75 -0.64
N MET A 209 -0.98 7.90 0.37
CA MET A 209 -1.71 8.04 1.63
C MET A 209 -1.25 9.28 2.40
N ALA A 210 0.05 9.47 2.59
CA ALA A 210 0.59 10.63 3.33
C ALA A 210 0.22 11.96 2.68
N GLY A 211 0.23 12.02 1.33
CA GLY A 211 -0.14 13.20 0.59
C GLY A 211 -1.64 13.49 0.65
N MET A 212 -2.44 12.62 0.07
CA MET A 212 -3.87 12.87 -0.12
C MET A 212 -4.67 12.60 1.17
N THR A 213 -4.62 11.40 1.70
CA THR A 213 -5.48 10.98 2.82
C THR A 213 -5.21 11.76 4.11
N ILE A 214 -3.96 12.11 4.39
CA ILE A 214 -3.57 12.72 5.67
C ILE A 214 -3.43 14.24 5.54
N SER A 215 -2.70 14.71 4.55
CA SER A 215 -2.29 16.10 4.49
C SER A 215 -3.35 17.00 3.85
N LEU A 216 -3.88 16.62 2.69
CA LEU A 216 -4.88 17.42 1.99
C LEU A 216 -6.18 17.53 2.78
N THR A 217 -6.55 16.50 3.54
CA THR A 217 -7.72 16.53 4.43
C THR A 217 -7.64 17.66 5.45
N ALA A 218 -6.45 17.96 5.98
CA ALA A 218 -6.28 19.09 6.90
C ALA A 218 -6.56 20.44 6.23
N VAL A 219 -6.15 20.61 4.96
CA VAL A 219 -6.44 21.82 4.20
C VAL A 219 -7.94 21.94 3.91
N ILE A 220 -8.57 20.87 3.42
CA ILE A 220 -10.00 20.85 3.07
C ILE A 220 -10.88 21.17 4.27
N ASN A 221 -10.54 20.65 5.45
CA ASN A 221 -11.37 20.78 6.63
C ASN A 221 -11.09 22.06 7.45
N PHE A 222 -9.88 22.64 7.36
CA PHE A 222 -9.44 23.70 8.29
C PHE A 222 -8.89 24.96 7.63
N ALA A 223 -8.76 25.02 6.31
CA ALA A 223 -8.39 26.29 5.66
C ALA A 223 -9.46 27.34 5.89
N ASN A 224 -9.03 28.56 6.28
CA ASN A 224 -9.93 29.66 6.62
C ASN A 224 -10.36 30.50 5.40
N ASN A 225 -9.72 30.30 4.24
CA ASN A 225 -10.03 31.00 2.99
C ASN A 225 -10.49 29.96 1.94
N GLU A 226 -11.74 30.07 1.50
CA GLU A 226 -12.35 29.13 0.56
C GLU A 226 -11.69 29.13 -0.83
N GLU A 227 -11.33 30.29 -1.36
CA GLU A 227 -10.68 30.41 -2.67
C GLU A 227 -9.30 29.72 -2.65
N TRP A 228 -8.51 30.01 -1.63
CA TRP A 228 -7.21 29.41 -1.42
C TRP A 228 -7.31 27.90 -1.18
N LYS A 229 -8.25 27.47 -0.34
CA LYS A 229 -8.55 26.03 -0.12
C LYS A 229 -8.85 25.31 -1.42
N ASN A 230 -9.74 25.86 -2.24
CA ASN A 230 -10.16 25.27 -3.52
C ASN A 230 -8.99 25.20 -4.50
N LYS A 231 -8.15 26.23 -4.55
CA LYS A 231 -6.92 26.26 -5.37
C LYS A 231 -6.01 25.07 -4.99
N ILE A 232 -5.64 24.97 -3.71
CA ILE A 232 -4.75 23.90 -3.23
C ILE A 232 -5.34 22.52 -3.48
N ALA A 233 -6.64 22.34 -3.19
CA ALA A 233 -7.34 21.09 -3.41
C ALA A 233 -7.30 20.69 -4.90
N GLN A 234 -7.59 21.61 -5.81
CA GLN A 234 -7.56 21.34 -7.25
C GLN A 234 -6.16 21.03 -7.78
N GLU A 235 -5.15 21.74 -7.31
CA GLU A 235 -3.76 21.47 -7.68
C GLU A 235 -3.32 20.06 -7.24
N CYS A 236 -3.76 19.61 -6.06
CA CYS A 236 -3.51 18.25 -5.57
C CYS A 236 -4.36 17.20 -6.30
N PHE A 237 -5.65 17.42 -6.50
CA PHE A 237 -6.52 16.49 -7.23
C PHE A 237 -6.13 16.31 -8.69
N SER A 238 -5.61 17.36 -9.33
CA SER A 238 -5.06 17.26 -10.69
C SER A 238 -3.66 16.64 -10.74
N GLY A 239 -3.04 16.34 -9.59
CA GLY A 239 -1.68 15.81 -9.52
C GLY A 239 -0.57 16.80 -9.93
N LYS A 240 -0.91 18.08 -10.13
CA LYS A 240 0.06 19.14 -10.47
C LYS A 240 0.97 19.48 -9.31
N LYS A 241 0.45 19.40 -8.10
CA LYS A 241 1.18 19.67 -6.85
C LYS A 241 1.06 18.51 -5.89
N LYS A 242 2.10 18.28 -5.12
CA LYS A 242 2.19 17.23 -4.11
C LYS A 242 2.24 17.86 -2.72
N ILE A 243 1.63 17.18 -1.76
CA ILE A 243 1.50 17.67 -0.39
C ILE A 243 1.96 16.60 0.59
N SER A 244 2.53 16.99 1.72
CA SER A 244 2.92 16.07 2.81
C SER A 244 2.65 16.63 4.19
N LEU A 245 2.54 15.74 5.19
CA LEU A 245 2.38 16.09 6.59
C LEU A 245 3.76 16.22 7.25
N ALA A 246 4.08 17.39 7.76
CA ALA A 246 5.36 17.72 8.38
C ALA A 246 5.18 18.04 9.88
N ILE A 247 4.90 17.02 10.70
CA ILE A 247 4.70 17.16 12.15
C ILE A 247 5.92 16.70 12.92
N THR A 248 6.34 15.46 12.68
CA THR A 248 7.38 14.75 13.45
C THR A 248 8.74 15.43 13.34
N GLU A 249 9.44 15.51 14.48
CA GLU A 249 10.81 16.00 14.62
C GLU A 249 11.71 14.91 15.20
N ALA A 250 13.03 15.10 15.14
CA ALA A 250 13.99 14.15 15.74
C ALA A 250 13.73 13.91 17.25
N PHE A 251 13.12 14.87 17.93
CA PHE A 251 12.88 14.88 19.39
C PHE A 251 11.40 14.67 19.76
N ALA A 252 10.49 14.70 18.80
CA ALA A 252 9.06 14.66 19.01
C ALA A 252 8.37 13.80 17.94
N GLY A 253 8.15 12.53 18.27
CA GLY A 253 7.38 11.56 17.49
C GLY A 253 6.00 11.36 18.11
N SER A 254 5.86 10.37 19.01
CA SER A 254 4.61 10.13 19.75
C SER A 254 4.20 11.32 20.64
N ASP A 255 5.17 12.06 21.18
CA ASP A 255 4.94 13.34 21.88
C ASP A 255 4.81 14.52 20.88
N VAL A 256 3.67 14.61 20.23
CA VAL A 256 3.39 15.68 19.25
C VAL A 256 3.45 17.07 19.91
N ALA A 257 3.13 17.20 21.19
CA ALA A 257 3.21 18.47 21.91
C ALA A 257 4.65 18.96 22.12
N GLY A 258 5.62 18.04 22.07
CA GLY A 258 7.05 18.30 22.26
C GLY A 258 7.76 18.91 21.04
N ILE A 259 7.09 19.19 19.90
CA ILE A 259 7.74 19.80 18.72
C ILE A 259 8.38 21.14 19.07
N ARG A 260 9.45 21.49 18.32
CA ARG A 260 10.30 22.66 18.58
C ARG A 260 10.34 23.65 17.42
N THR A 261 9.88 23.28 16.22
CA THR A 261 9.73 24.21 15.08
C THR A 261 8.83 25.35 15.49
N THR A 262 9.29 26.58 15.29
CA THR A 262 8.60 27.81 15.72
C THR A 262 8.03 28.57 14.55
N ALA A 263 6.95 29.31 14.78
CA ALA A 263 6.41 30.30 13.86
C ALA A 263 6.13 31.60 14.63
N VAL A 264 6.89 32.65 14.32
CA VAL A 264 6.78 33.96 14.96
C VAL A 264 6.15 34.96 13.98
N LYS A 265 5.09 35.66 14.40
CA LYS A 265 4.46 36.71 13.57
C LYS A 265 5.41 37.89 13.33
N THR A 266 5.41 38.37 12.11
CA THR A 266 6.08 39.63 11.77
C THR A 266 5.40 40.82 12.47
N PRO A 267 6.09 41.96 12.70
CA PRO A 267 5.53 43.13 13.40
C PRO A 267 4.28 43.70 12.75
N ASP A 268 4.14 43.56 11.42
CA ASP A 268 2.96 43.98 10.65
C ASP A 268 1.79 43.01 10.73
N GLY A 269 2.00 41.84 11.38
CA GLY A 269 1.00 40.78 11.59
C GLY A 269 0.59 40.02 10.33
N LYS A 270 1.25 40.25 9.18
CA LYS A 270 0.85 39.66 7.90
C LYS A 270 1.49 38.32 7.58
N HIS A 271 2.60 37.98 8.25
CA HIS A 271 3.34 36.75 7.98
C HIS A 271 3.78 36.08 9.27
N TYR A 272 4.09 34.80 9.16
CA TYR A 272 4.90 34.06 10.12
C TYR A 272 6.32 33.89 9.56
N ILE A 273 7.32 33.97 10.43
CA ILE A 273 8.69 33.53 10.15
C ILE A 273 8.85 32.16 10.81
N VAL A 274 9.06 31.14 10.00
CA VAL A 274 9.15 29.75 10.46
C VAL A 274 10.60 29.30 10.50
N ASN A 275 10.99 28.73 11.66
CA ASN A 275 12.32 28.19 11.89
C ASN A 275 12.24 26.83 12.58
N GLY A 276 13.03 25.85 12.13
CA GLY A 276 13.11 24.53 12.75
C GLY A 276 13.35 23.41 11.76
N THR A 277 13.12 22.17 12.22
CA THR A 277 13.36 20.99 11.39
C THR A 277 12.25 19.98 11.54
N LYS A 278 12.03 19.19 10.48
CA LYS A 278 11.15 18.02 10.50
C LYS A 278 11.89 16.78 10.04
N LYS A 279 11.49 15.61 10.55
CA LYS A 279 12.17 14.35 10.24
C LYS A 279 11.16 13.24 10.01
N TRP A 280 11.53 12.27 9.19
CA TRP A 280 10.69 11.11 8.80
C TRP A 280 9.46 11.51 7.96
N ILE A 281 9.57 12.59 7.18
CA ILE A 281 8.45 13.09 6.39
C ILE A 281 8.35 12.30 5.10
N THR A 282 7.36 11.44 5.01
CA THR A 282 7.03 10.67 3.80
C THR A 282 6.66 11.61 2.67
N ASN A 283 7.10 11.31 1.45
CA ASN A 283 6.84 12.11 0.25
C ASN A 283 7.51 13.51 0.23
N GLY A 284 8.21 13.89 1.29
CA GLY A 284 8.75 15.25 1.44
C GLY A 284 9.78 15.66 0.40
N VAL A 285 10.50 14.69 -0.23
CA VAL A 285 11.44 14.98 -1.32
C VAL A 285 10.73 15.64 -2.50
N TRP A 286 9.52 15.21 -2.80
CA TRP A 286 8.75 15.62 -3.99
C TRP A 286 7.63 16.60 -3.71
N SER A 287 7.32 16.86 -2.42
CA SER A 287 6.19 17.71 -2.04
C SER A 287 6.43 19.18 -2.36
N ASP A 288 5.40 19.82 -2.89
CA ASP A 288 5.32 21.26 -3.09
C ASP A 288 4.76 21.98 -1.85
N TYR A 289 3.91 21.28 -1.09
CA TYR A 289 3.23 21.78 0.09
C TYR A 289 3.52 20.94 1.32
N PHE A 290 3.68 21.58 2.47
CA PHE A 290 3.93 20.94 3.75
C PHE A 290 2.90 21.41 4.78
N VAL A 291 2.00 20.53 5.21
CA VAL A 291 1.13 20.76 6.37
C VAL A 291 1.99 20.62 7.62
N THR A 292 2.39 21.75 8.20
CA THR A 292 3.46 21.80 9.18
C THR A 292 2.95 22.17 10.57
N GLY A 293 3.23 21.31 11.56
CA GLY A 293 3.05 21.63 12.97
C GLY A 293 4.14 22.56 13.46
N VAL A 294 3.76 23.65 14.12
CA VAL A 294 4.67 24.67 14.63
C VAL A 294 4.26 25.14 16.02
N LYS A 295 5.22 25.64 16.82
CA LYS A 295 4.95 26.39 18.05
C LYS A 295 4.77 27.85 17.70
N THR A 296 3.64 28.42 18.11
CA THR A 296 3.36 29.84 18.19
C THR A 296 3.50 30.30 19.64
N ASP A 297 3.23 31.56 19.95
CA ASP A 297 3.51 32.17 21.26
C ASP A 297 2.85 31.43 22.46
N LYS A 298 1.64 30.88 22.27
CA LYS A 298 0.84 30.27 23.35
C LYS A 298 0.52 28.80 23.16
N GLY A 299 0.96 28.19 22.05
CA GLY A 299 0.63 26.80 21.80
C GLY A 299 1.10 26.26 20.47
N LEU A 300 0.50 25.14 20.09
CA LEU A 300 0.74 24.49 18.83
C LEU A 300 -0.25 24.97 17.78
N SER A 301 0.27 25.31 16.60
CA SER A 301 -0.51 25.68 15.40
C SER A 301 -0.14 24.78 14.23
N VAL A 302 -0.95 24.77 13.18
CA VAL A 302 -0.66 24.10 11.93
C VAL A 302 -0.71 25.12 10.80
N ILE A 303 0.33 25.14 9.98
CA ILE A 303 0.50 26.10 8.88
C ILE A 303 0.82 25.34 7.61
N LEU A 304 0.21 25.70 6.47
CA LEU A 304 0.63 25.21 5.17
C LEU A 304 1.81 26.01 4.66
N ILE A 305 2.95 25.34 4.48
CA ILE A 305 4.16 25.96 3.93
C ILE A 305 4.33 25.49 2.48
N GLU A 306 4.49 26.44 1.55
CA GLU A 306 4.85 26.13 0.18
C GLU A 306 6.37 25.97 0.06
N ARG A 307 6.83 25.04 -0.79
CA ARG A 307 8.25 24.91 -1.10
C ARG A 307 8.77 26.18 -1.76
N GLY A 308 9.82 26.74 -1.19
CA GLY A 308 10.40 28.00 -1.65
C GLY A 308 11.67 28.33 -0.88
N PRO A 309 12.10 29.61 -0.91
CA PRO A 309 13.28 30.07 -0.18
C PRO A 309 13.23 29.72 1.31
N GLY A 310 14.34 29.19 1.83
CA GLY A 310 14.47 28.76 3.23
C GLY A 310 13.89 27.37 3.52
N VAL A 311 13.29 26.66 2.55
CA VAL A 311 12.84 25.27 2.69
C VAL A 311 13.85 24.34 2.04
N GLU A 312 14.60 23.62 2.86
CA GLU A 312 15.55 22.61 2.38
C GLU A 312 15.06 21.21 2.72
N THR A 313 15.24 20.28 1.79
CA THR A 313 14.85 18.88 1.96
C THR A 313 16.02 17.94 1.66
N LYS A 314 16.23 16.95 2.54
CA LYS A 314 17.26 15.94 2.38
C LYS A 314 16.65 14.56 2.55
N ALA A 315 16.82 13.69 1.54
CA ALA A 315 16.33 12.32 1.59
C ALA A 315 16.97 11.56 2.75
N ILE A 316 16.18 10.76 3.45
CA ILE A 316 16.64 9.83 4.49
C ILE A 316 16.61 8.43 3.90
N LYS A 317 17.76 7.76 3.87
CA LYS A 317 17.84 6.36 3.46
C LYS A 317 17.23 5.48 4.54
N THR A 318 16.18 4.77 4.19
CA THR A 318 15.46 3.85 5.08
C THR A 318 15.53 2.42 4.55
N ALA A 319 15.39 1.44 5.44
CA ALA A 319 15.31 0.04 5.05
C ALA A 319 13.94 -0.34 4.47
N TYR A 320 12.90 0.49 4.70
CA TYR A 320 11.55 0.08 4.32
C TYR A 320 11.21 0.39 2.85
N SER A 321 11.53 1.59 2.35
CA SER A 321 11.33 1.94 0.94
C SER A 321 12.15 3.17 0.55
N ALA A 322 12.82 3.10 -0.58
CA ALA A 322 13.49 4.24 -1.19
C ALA A 322 12.48 5.16 -1.92
N ALA A 323 11.43 4.57 -2.48
CA ALA A 323 10.39 5.28 -3.24
C ALA A 323 9.37 6.02 -2.35
N ALA A 324 9.46 5.91 -1.03
CA ALA A 324 8.61 6.69 -0.11
C ALA A 324 9.04 8.15 0.04
N GLY A 325 10.20 8.53 -0.50
CA GLY A 325 10.71 9.90 -0.40
C GLY A 325 10.82 10.44 1.02
N THR A 326 11.18 9.57 1.97
CA THR A 326 11.32 9.94 3.38
C THR A 326 12.37 11.02 3.56
N THR A 327 12.03 12.09 4.28
CA THR A 327 12.77 13.36 4.21
C THR A 327 13.06 13.93 5.58
N PHE A 328 14.23 14.55 5.69
CA PHE A 328 14.56 15.56 6.68
C PHE A 328 14.31 16.93 6.04
N ILE A 329 13.58 17.81 6.71
CA ILE A 329 13.25 19.16 6.24
C ILE A 329 13.87 20.17 7.21
N THR A 330 14.49 21.22 6.66
CA THR A 330 14.92 22.42 7.39
C THR A 330 14.10 23.61 6.94
N PHE A 331 13.58 24.36 7.88
CA PHE A 331 12.98 25.68 7.69
C PHE A 331 13.94 26.71 8.27
N ASP A 332 14.45 27.61 7.43
CA ASP A 332 15.34 28.69 7.81
C ASP A 332 14.74 30.02 7.37
N ASN A 333 14.19 30.77 8.33
CA ASN A 333 13.54 32.06 8.14
C ASN A 333 12.46 32.06 7.04
N VAL A 334 11.70 30.96 6.93
CA VAL A 334 10.65 30.81 5.91
C VAL A 334 9.51 31.78 6.19
N LYS A 335 9.28 32.69 5.27
CA LYS A 335 8.19 33.68 5.36
C LYS A 335 6.89 33.10 4.82
N VAL A 336 5.89 32.93 5.68
CA VAL A 336 4.60 32.30 5.34
C VAL A 336 3.45 33.28 5.64
N PRO A 337 2.51 33.53 4.70
CA PRO A 337 1.34 34.35 4.94
C PRO A 337 0.50 33.84 6.12
N VAL A 338 -0.07 34.72 6.93
CA VAL A 338 -0.92 34.33 8.08
C VAL A 338 -2.20 33.62 7.65
N GLU A 339 -2.65 33.81 6.44
CA GLU A 339 -3.81 33.15 5.84
C GLU A 339 -3.57 31.65 5.59
N ASN A 340 -2.31 31.20 5.56
CA ASN A 340 -1.93 29.79 5.45
C ASN A 340 -2.10 29.01 6.77
N LEU A 341 -2.57 29.66 7.84
CA LEU A 341 -2.94 29.01 9.09
C LEU A 341 -4.13 28.08 8.87
N LEU A 342 -4.02 26.83 9.30
CA LEU A 342 -5.10 25.86 9.29
C LEU A 342 -5.78 25.81 10.65
N GLY A 343 -7.08 26.13 10.68
CA GLY A 343 -7.86 26.23 11.90
C GLY A 343 -7.57 27.48 12.73
N VAL A 344 -7.44 27.31 14.04
CA VAL A 344 -7.26 28.42 14.99
C VAL A 344 -5.85 28.40 15.55
N GLU A 345 -5.20 29.56 15.59
CA GLU A 345 -3.87 29.72 16.19
C GLU A 345 -3.83 29.20 17.62
N ASN A 346 -2.76 28.53 18.00
CA ASN A 346 -2.55 27.88 19.30
C ASN A 346 -3.50 26.70 19.61
N LYS A 347 -4.34 26.28 18.64
CA LYS A 347 -5.24 25.11 18.75
C LYS A 347 -4.95 24.06 17.69
N GLY A 348 -3.74 24.03 17.12
CA GLY A 348 -3.34 23.13 16.05
C GLY A 348 -3.46 21.64 16.39
N ILE A 349 -3.46 21.26 17.67
CA ILE A 349 -3.66 19.88 18.07
C ILE A 349 -4.99 19.31 17.56
N HIS A 350 -6.04 20.11 17.46
CA HIS A 350 -7.33 19.69 16.91
C HIS A 350 -7.24 19.39 15.43
N VAL A 351 -6.45 20.15 14.67
CA VAL A 351 -6.21 19.94 13.25
C VAL A 351 -5.46 18.60 13.05
N ILE A 352 -4.39 18.39 13.82
CA ILE A 352 -3.57 17.17 13.73
C ILE A 352 -4.39 15.93 14.09
N LEU A 353 -5.14 15.98 15.20
CA LEU A 353 -5.89 14.80 15.66
C LEU A 353 -7.13 14.51 14.84
N SER A 354 -7.66 15.48 14.12
CA SER A 354 -8.93 15.34 13.38
C SER A 354 -8.91 14.22 12.35
N ASN A 355 -7.80 13.97 11.68
CA ASN A 355 -7.70 12.94 10.65
C ASN A 355 -7.11 11.60 11.13
N PHE A 356 -6.64 11.52 12.36
CA PHE A 356 -5.92 10.32 12.84
C PHE A 356 -6.76 9.04 12.84
N ASN A 357 -8.07 9.13 13.03
CA ASN A 357 -8.91 7.93 13.00
C ASN A 357 -9.04 7.37 11.59
N HIS A 358 -9.28 8.23 10.59
CA HIS A 358 -9.32 7.82 9.18
C HIS A 358 -7.97 7.30 8.69
N GLU A 359 -6.88 7.98 9.06
CA GLU A 359 -5.50 7.54 8.77
C GLU A 359 -5.24 6.12 9.31
N ARG A 360 -5.51 5.89 10.61
CA ARG A 360 -5.28 4.59 11.26
C ARG A 360 -6.12 3.48 10.65
N TRP A 361 -7.40 3.78 10.37
CA TRP A 361 -8.30 2.86 9.69
C TRP A 361 -7.80 2.53 8.27
N MET A 362 -7.33 3.53 7.51
CA MET A 362 -6.75 3.33 6.17
C MET A 362 -5.46 2.50 6.22
N MET A 363 -4.63 2.70 7.23
CA MET A 363 -3.44 1.86 7.45
C MET A 363 -3.80 0.39 7.67
N VAL A 364 -4.88 0.11 8.42
CA VAL A 364 -5.35 -1.27 8.62
C VAL A 364 -5.75 -1.91 7.30
N ASN A 365 -6.39 -1.17 6.38
CA ASN A 365 -6.72 -1.66 5.03
C ASN A 365 -5.47 -2.13 4.27
N SER A 366 -4.41 -1.34 4.31
CA SER A 366 -3.15 -1.67 3.64
C SER A 366 -2.45 -2.88 4.30
N VAL A 367 -2.31 -2.85 5.62
CA VAL A 367 -1.68 -3.95 6.40
C VAL A 367 -2.40 -5.26 6.19
N LEU A 368 -3.74 -5.24 6.20
CA LEU A 368 -4.57 -6.41 5.96
C LEU A 368 -4.36 -6.96 4.55
N ARG A 369 -4.35 -6.10 3.52
CA ARG A 369 -4.12 -6.55 2.14
C ARG A 369 -2.74 -7.17 1.97
N TRP A 370 -1.69 -6.59 2.53
CA TRP A 370 -0.34 -7.16 2.48
C TRP A 370 -0.26 -8.49 3.24
N SER A 371 -0.86 -8.57 4.43
CA SER A 371 -0.93 -9.82 5.20
C SER A 371 -1.63 -10.93 4.42
N ARG A 372 -2.73 -10.61 3.74
CA ARG A 372 -3.47 -11.54 2.88
C ARG A 372 -2.61 -11.99 1.69
N THR A 373 -1.95 -11.06 1.00
CA THR A 373 -1.06 -11.38 -0.13
C THR A 373 0.08 -12.31 0.30
N VAL A 374 0.71 -12.07 1.44
CA VAL A 374 1.79 -12.92 1.94
C VAL A 374 1.27 -14.31 2.36
N THR A 375 0.09 -14.38 2.94
CA THR A 375 -0.56 -15.66 3.25
C THR A 375 -0.87 -16.45 1.97
N GLU A 376 -1.37 -15.79 0.95
CA GLU A 376 -1.60 -16.37 -0.39
C GLU A 376 -0.30 -16.91 -1.00
N GLU A 377 0.79 -16.15 -0.96
CA GLU A 377 2.10 -16.57 -1.44
C GLU A 377 2.59 -17.83 -0.68
N CYS A 378 2.40 -17.88 0.63
CA CYS A 378 2.74 -19.05 1.43
C CYS A 378 1.90 -20.29 1.05
N MET A 379 0.62 -20.10 0.76
CA MET A 379 -0.25 -21.19 0.29
C MET A 379 0.20 -21.70 -1.07
N LYS A 380 0.48 -20.82 -2.04
CA LYS A 380 1.02 -21.19 -3.36
C LYS A 380 2.33 -21.96 -3.22
N TRP A 381 3.28 -21.39 -2.49
CA TRP A 381 4.59 -22.00 -2.29
C TRP A 381 4.50 -23.37 -1.62
N SER A 382 3.69 -23.50 -0.59
CA SER A 382 3.54 -24.77 0.13
C SER A 382 2.85 -25.86 -0.71
N ALA A 383 2.05 -25.49 -1.70
CA ALA A 383 1.42 -26.41 -2.64
C ALA A 383 2.38 -26.88 -3.76
N GLN A 384 3.44 -26.13 -4.03
CA GLN A 384 4.42 -26.43 -5.09
C GLN A 384 5.65 -27.17 -4.55
N ARG A 385 6.21 -26.67 -3.43
CA ARG A 385 7.50 -27.16 -2.92
C ARG A 385 7.39 -28.56 -2.35
N VAL A 386 8.23 -29.47 -2.85
CA VAL A 386 8.36 -30.85 -2.33
C VAL A 386 9.60 -30.94 -1.44
N VAL A 387 9.44 -31.51 -0.23
CA VAL A 387 10.51 -31.87 0.71
C VAL A 387 10.18 -33.19 1.40
N PHE A 388 11.17 -34.00 1.65
CA PHE A 388 10.97 -35.35 2.21
C PHE A 388 9.93 -36.17 1.43
N GLY A 389 9.88 -36.02 0.11
CA GLY A 389 8.96 -36.74 -0.78
C GLY A 389 7.49 -36.32 -0.72
N LYS A 390 7.17 -35.20 -0.05
CA LYS A 390 5.80 -34.66 0.11
C LYS A 390 5.78 -33.16 -0.12
N LYS A 391 4.64 -32.61 -0.55
CA LYS A 391 4.43 -31.15 -0.62
C LYS A 391 4.51 -30.54 0.77
N LEU A 392 4.95 -29.29 0.86
CA LEU A 392 5.07 -28.60 2.14
C LEU A 392 3.73 -28.51 2.89
N ASN A 393 2.61 -28.28 2.19
CA ASN A 393 1.28 -28.24 2.80
C ASN A 393 0.78 -29.59 3.33
N GLU A 394 1.46 -30.71 3.01
CA GLU A 394 1.19 -32.02 3.60
C GLU A 394 1.88 -32.19 4.98
N GLN A 395 2.81 -31.29 5.32
CA GLN A 395 3.45 -31.27 6.63
C GLN A 395 2.56 -30.61 7.68
N ALA A 396 2.31 -31.28 8.80
CA ALA A 396 1.41 -30.78 9.85
C ALA A 396 1.86 -29.43 10.43
N VAL A 397 3.17 -29.22 10.58
CA VAL A 397 3.74 -27.97 11.08
C VAL A 397 3.49 -26.80 10.13
N VAL A 398 3.53 -27.04 8.82
CA VAL A 398 3.24 -25.98 7.81
C VAL A 398 1.76 -25.65 7.81
N ARG A 399 0.87 -26.64 7.90
CA ARG A 399 -0.57 -26.40 8.04
C ARG A 399 -0.91 -25.62 9.29
N ALA A 400 -0.24 -25.88 10.42
CA ALA A 400 -0.46 -25.10 11.66
C ALA A 400 -0.06 -23.62 11.49
N LYS A 401 1.06 -23.35 10.80
CA LYS A 401 1.48 -21.97 10.45
C LYS A 401 0.45 -21.28 9.55
N LEU A 402 0.04 -21.93 8.45
CA LEU A 402 -0.97 -21.40 7.54
C LEU A 402 -2.31 -21.16 8.25
N ALA A 403 -2.75 -22.05 9.13
CA ALA A 403 -3.98 -21.87 9.90
C ALA A 403 -3.93 -20.59 10.77
N LYS A 404 -2.80 -20.34 11.44
CA LYS A 404 -2.58 -19.11 12.22
C LYS A 404 -2.62 -17.87 11.35
N MET A 405 -1.91 -17.89 10.21
CA MET A 405 -1.86 -16.75 9.26
C MET A 405 -3.27 -16.43 8.72
N ILE A 406 -4.02 -17.42 8.28
CA ILE A 406 -5.40 -17.28 7.79
C ILE A 406 -6.30 -16.71 8.88
N ALA A 407 -6.23 -17.26 10.10
CA ALA A 407 -7.04 -16.78 11.23
C ALA A 407 -6.78 -15.30 11.54
N HIS A 408 -5.52 -14.85 11.51
CA HIS A 408 -5.18 -13.45 11.69
C HIS A 408 -5.75 -12.54 10.59
N VAL A 409 -5.66 -12.98 9.33
CA VAL A 409 -6.20 -12.22 8.19
C VAL A 409 -7.72 -12.09 8.30
N GLU A 410 -8.43 -13.19 8.53
CA GLU A 410 -9.90 -13.18 8.59
C GLU A 410 -10.45 -12.45 9.83
N ALA A 411 -9.81 -12.57 10.99
CA ALA A 411 -10.18 -11.82 12.19
C ALA A 411 -10.02 -10.30 11.99
N ASN A 412 -8.91 -9.87 11.37
CA ASN A 412 -8.70 -8.46 11.04
C ASN A 412 -9.73 -7.96 10.02
N GLN A 413 -10.06 -8.75 8.99
CA GLN A 413 -11.06 -8.41 7.98
C GLN A 413 -12.44 -8.19 8.63
N ALA A 414 -12.88 -9.13 9.47
CA ALA A 414 -14.18 -9.05 10.12
C ALA A 414 -14.27 -7.83 11.06
N TRP A 415 -13.23 -7.54 11.82
CA TRP A 415 -13.20 -6.38 12.70
C TRP A 415 -13.15 -5.06 11.94
N LEU A 416 -12.34 -4.99 10.86
CA LEU A 416 -12.27 -3.84 9.96
C LEU A 416 -13.65 -3.54 9.35
N GLU A 417 -14.35 -4.55 8.83
CA GLU A 417 -15.69 -4.39 8.24
C GLU A 417 -16.71 -3.90 9.26
N ASN A 418 -16.66 -4.39 10.49
CA ASN A 418 -17.54 -3.90 11.57
C ASN A 418 -17.28 -2.42 11.85
N ILE A 419 -16.02 -2.00 12.00
CA ILE A 419 -15.69 -0.58 12.22
C ILE A 419 -16.09 0.27 11.02
N THR A 420 -15.83 -0.19 9.79
CA THR A 420 -16.23 0.49 8.57
C THR A 420 -17.74 0.72 8.52
N PHE A 421 -18.53 -0.28 8.94
CA PHE A 421 -19.99 -0.15 9.03
C PHE A 421 -20.39 0.94 10.04
N GLN A 422 -19.76 0.99 11.22
CA GLN A 422 -20.02 2.07 12.17
C GLN A 422 -19.68 3.44 11.59
N MET A 423 -18.56 3.56 10.85
CA MET A 423 -18.20 4.80 10.18
C MET A 423 -19.27 5.26 9.17
N THR A 424 -19.93 4.34 8.45
CA THR A 424 -21.03 4.70 7.53
C THR A 424 -22.29 5.17 8.25
N LYS A 425 -22.46 4.85 9.54
CA LYS A 425 -23.66 5.17 10.31
C LYS A 425 -23.50 6.41 11.21
N MET A 426 -22.29 6.87 11.42
CA MET A 426 -21.98 7.97 12.32
C MET A 426 -21.46 9.18 11.56
N PRO A 427 -21.90 10.41 11.84
CA PRO A 427 -21.22 11.61 11.38
C PRO A 427 -19.81 11.67 11.99
N TYR A 428 -18.92 12.40 11.33
CA TYR A 428 -17.50 12.45 11.68
C TYR A 428 -17.24 12.80 13.17
N SER A 429 -18.02 13.73 13.74
CA SER A 429 -17.93 14.11 15.16
C SER A 429 -18.20 12.94 16.12
N GLU A 430 -19.15 12.08 15.78
CA GLU A 430 -19.46 10.88 16.57
C GLU A 430 -18.40 9.77 16.37
N GLN A 431 -17.87 9.64 15.15
CA GLN A 431 -16.75 8.73 14.87
C GLN A 431 -15.53 9.12 15.75
N ALA A 432 -15.19 10.40 15.83
CA ALA A 432 -14.08 10.89 16.67
C ALA A 432 -14.26 10.54 18.14
N LYS A 433 -15.50 10.59 18.63
CA LYS A 433 -15.86 10.33 20.03
C LYS A 433 -15.90 8.82 20.36
N HIS A 434 -16.48 8.01 19.47
CA HIS A 434 -16.81 6.63 19.78
C HIS A 434 -15.86 5.61 19.13
N LEU A 435 -15.22 5.93 18.02
CA LEU A 435 -14.39 4.98 17.26
C LEU A 435 -12.89 5.15 17.47
N ALA A 436 -12.42 6.21 18.12
CA ALA A 436 -10.99 6.44 18.34
C ALA A 436 -10.32 5.27 19.09
N GLY A 437 -10.96 4.76 20.15
CA GLY A 437 -10.48 3.59 20.89
C GLY A 437 -10.52 2.31 20.05
N PRO A 438 -11.67 1.91 19.50
CA PRO A 438 -11.80 0.73 18.65
C PRO A 438 -10.85 0.72 17.44
N ILE A 439 -10.70 1.83 16.73
CA ILE A 439 -9.75 1.96 15.59
C ILE A 439 -8.30 1.83 16.07
N GLY A 440 -7.95 2.43 17.22
CA GLY A 440 -6.62 2.29 17.82
C GLY A 440 -6.29 0.84 18.18
N LEU A 441 -7.22 0.14 18.82
CA LEU A 441 -7.07 -1.28 19.16
C LEU A 441 -6.99 -2.18 17.93
N LEU A 442 -7.83 -1.92 16.91
CA LEU A 442 -7.76 -2.65 15.65
C LEU A 442 -6.41 -2.45 14.97
N LYS A 443 -5.90 -1.21 14.89
CA LYS A 443 -4.60 -0.93 14.28
C LYS A 443 -3.47 -1.63 15.03
N MET A 444 -3.47 -1.59 16.37
CA MET A 444 -2.52 -2.35 17.18
C MET A 444 -2.60 -3.86 16.90
N PHE A 445 -3.79 -4.44 16.86
CA PHE A 445 -3.99 -5.86 16.59
C PHE A 445 -3.54 -6.24 15.18
N ALA A 446 -3.87 -5.43 14.17
CA ALA A 446 -3.49 -5.68 12.77
C ALA A 446 -1.97 -5.68 12.58
N THR A 447 -1.25 -4.74 13.20
CA THR A 447 0.22 -4.67 13.09
C THR A 447 0.92 -5.77 13.89
N ARG A 448 0.35 -6.23 15.01
CA ARG A 448 0.82 -7.44 15.72
C ARG A 448 0.58 -8.70 14.91
N SER A 449 -0.58 -8.84 14.28
CA SER A 449 -0.88 -9.94 13.36
C SER A 449 0.09 -9.95 12.17
N ALA A 450 0.41 -8.78 11.61
CA ALA A 450 1.37 -8.64 10.52
C ALA A 450 2.78 -9.11 10.92
N HIS A 451 3.21 -8.83 12.16
CA HIS A 451 4.47 -9.34 12.70
C HIS A 451 4.50 -10.87 12.69
N GLU A 452 3.46 -11.50 13.23
CA GLU A 452 3.39 -12.97 13.30
C GLU A 452 3.31 -13.62 11.91
N ILE A 453 2.53 -13.02 11.00
CA ILE A 453 2.45 -13.47 9.60
C ILE A 453 3.80 -13.34 8.90
N ALA A 454 4.52 -12.24 9.10
CA ALA A 454 5.83 -12.02 8.50
C ALA A 454 6.86 -13.05 8.94
N ASP A 455 6.91 -13.36 10.24
CA ASP A 455 7.80 -14.37 10.81
C ASP A 455 7.48 -15.78 10.27
N GLU A 456 6.21 -16.19 10.34
CA GLU A 456 5.79 -17.50 9.85
C GLU A 456 6.01 -17.67 8.33
N ALA A 457 5.83 -16.61 7.55
CA ALA A 457 6.05 -16.64 6.11
C ALA A 457 7.52 -16.86 5.75
N VAL A 458 8.46 -16.20 6.45
CA VAL A 458 9.89 -16.42 6.25
C VAL A 458 10.26 -17.87 6.60
N GLN A 459 9.70 -18.43 7.66
CA GLN A 459 9.93 -19.84 8.04
C GLN A 459 9.40 -20.81 6.97
N ILE A 460 8.24 -20.56 6.36
CA ILE A 460 7.68 -21.39 5.27
C ILE A 460 8.55 -21.29 4.01
N PHE A 461 9.06 -20.12 3.66
CA PHE A 461 9.92 -19.90 2.48
C PHE A 461 11.37 -20.31 2.70
N GLY A 462 11.82 -20.38 3.97
CA GLY A 462 13.22 -20.60 4.31
C GLY A 462 14.13 -19.50 3.77
N GLY A 463 15.32 -19.83 3.34
CA GLY A 463 16.29 -18.84 2.82
C GLY A 463 15.77 -17.96 1.67
N ARG A 464 14.80 -18.43 0.90
CA ARG A 464 14.15 -17.63 -0.16
C ARG A 464 13.38 -16.44 0.41
N GLY A 465 12.78 -16.56 1.58
CA GLY A 465 12.09 -15.47 2.28
C GLY A 465 12.99 -14.32 2.72
N LEU A 466 14.30 -14.46 2.55
CA LEU A 466 15.31 -13.43 2.85
C LEU A 466 15.92 -12.81 1.58
N THR A 467 15.43 -13.18 0.39
CA THR A 467 15.95 -12.66 -0.89
C THR A 467 15.01 -11.62 -1.49
N GLN A 468 15.58 -10.50 -1.92
CA GLN A 468 14.84 -9.36 -2.51
C GLN A 468 14.38 -9.63 -3.95
N THR A 469 14.76 -10.76 -4.53
CA THR A 469 14.41 -11.17 -5.90
C THR A 469 13.83 -12.58 -5.90
N GLY A 470 13.27 -13.03 -7.03
CA GLY A 470 12.74 -14.38 -7.19
C GLY A 470 11.48 -14.65 -6.37
N MET A 471 11.28 -15.93 -6.03
CA MET A 471 10.04 -16.41 -5.39
C MET A 471 9.72 -15.74 -4.06
N GLY A 472 10.74 -15.45 -3.24
CA GLY A 472 10.57 -14.92 -1.88
C GLY A 472 10.43 -13.40 -1.79
N ARG A 473 10.54 -12.65 -2.90
CA ARG A 473 10.61 -11.18 -2.89
C ARG A 473 9.48 -10.49 -2.11
N VAL A 474 8.26 -11.02 -2.19
CA VAL A 474 7.08 -10.46 -1.50
C VAL A 474 7.17 -10.72 0.01
N VAL A 475 7.61 -11.92 0.40
CA VAL A 475 7.80 -12.31 1.80
C VAL A 475 8.92 -11.50 2.44
N GLU A 476 10.08 -11.37 1.76
CA GLU A 476 11.19 -10.51 2.22
C GLU A 476 10.74 -9.07 2.40
N ALA A 477 10.09 -8.50 1.38
CA ALA A 477 9.63 -7.12 1.42
C ALA A 477 8.65 -6.89 2.58
N PHE A 478 7.74 -7.82 2.84
CA PHE A 478 6.83 -7.72 3.98
C PHE A 478 7.55 -7.83 5.31
N HIS A 479 8.43 -8.81 5.47
CA HIS A 479 9.20 -9.00 6.69
C HIS A 479 10.07 -7.78 7.02
N ARG A 480 10.68 -7.16 6.03
CA ARG A 480 11.50 -5.96 6.18
C ARG A 480 10.67 -4.71 6.50
N THR A 481 9.42 -4.65 6.03
CA THR A 481 8.66 -3.37 6.02
C THR A 481 7.47 -3.32 6.99
N TYR A 482 6.93 -4.45 7.47
CA TYR A 482 5.74 -4.46 8.34
C TYR A 482 5.90 -3.58 9.59
N LYS A 483 7.13 -3.46 10.10
CA LYS A 483 7.41 -2.69 11.32
C LYS A 483 7.16 -1.19 11.15
N PHE A 484 7.22 -0.69 9.94
CA PHE A 484 6.84 0.70 9.63
C PHE A 484 5.40 0.99 10.04
N ASP A 485 4.46 0.08 9.74
CA ASP A 485 3.04 0.23 10.11
C ASP A 485 2.82 0.20 11.62
N ALA A 486 3.65 -0.52 12.35
CA ALA A 486 3.59 -0.58 13.81
C ALA A 486 3.99 0.75 14.49
N ILE A 487 4.68 1.64 13.77
CA ILE A 487 5.20 2.92 14.26
C ILE A 487 4.37 4.10 13.74
N LEU A 488 4.08 4.12 12.43
CA LEU A 488 3.35 5.22 11.77
C LEU A 488 1.92 5.33 12.29
N GLY A 489 1.35 6.54 12.31
CA GLY A 489 -0.04 6.81 12.72
C GLY A 489 -0.32 6.52 14.20
N GLY A 490 0.73 6.36 15.00
CA GLY A 490 0.72 6.00 16.42
C GLY A 490 1.28 4.60 16.65
N ALA A 491 2.31 4.53 17.52
CA ALA A 491 2.92 3.26 17.90
C ALA A 491 1.92 2.31 18.57
N GLU A 492 2.12 1.01 18.44
CA GLU A 492 1.23 -0.05 18.96
C GLU A 492 0.88 0.17 20.45
N GLU A 493 1.88 0.50 21.25
CA GLU A 493 1.74 0.70 22.70
C GLU A 493 0.88 1.94 23.00
N VAL A 494 1.08 3.03 22.25
CA VAL A 494 0.29 4.26 22.40
C VAL A 494 -1.17 4.04 22.04
N LEU A 495 -1.42 3.24 20.98
CA LEU A 495 -2.79 2.95 20.53
C LEU A 495 -3.50 1.96 21.43
N GLY A 496 -2.79 0.98 21.98
CA GLY A 496 -3.33 0.07 22.98
C GLY A 496 -3.76 0.83 24.25
N ASP A 497 -2.89 1.68 24.77
CA ASP A 497 -3.19 2.55 25.91
C ASP A 497 -4.36 3.52 25.61
N LEU A 498 -4.38 4.14 24.42
CA LEU A 498 -5.50 4.98 23.99
C LEU A 498 -6.83 4.23 24.04
N GLY A 499 -6.87 3.00 23.49
CA GLY A 499 -8.07 2.18 23.47
C GLY A 499 -8.63 1.91 24.87
N VAL A 500 -7.74 1.49 25.78
CA VAL A 500 -8.12 1.23 27.18
C VAL A 500 -8.56 2.51 27.89
N ARG A 501 -7.83 3.60 27.77
CA ARG A 501 -8.21 4.90 28.39
C ARG A 501 -9.55 5.42 27.89
N GLN A 502 -9.88 5.23 26.61
CA GLN A 502 -11.18 5.61 26.08
C GLN A 502 -12.31 4.75 26.66
N ALA A 503 -12.10 3.44 26.81
CA ALA A 503 -13.05 2.55 27.45
C ALA A 503 -13.27 2.91 28.94
N MET A 504 -12.20 3.15 29.68
CA MET A 504 -12.26 3.55 31.10
C MET A 504 -13.04 4.85 31.31
N LYS A 505 -12.97 5.82 30.42
CA LYS A 505 -13.76 7.06 30.52
C LYS A 505 -15.27 6.82 30.44
N GLN A 506 -15.70 5.71 29.88
CA GLN A 506 -17.10 5.34 29.72
C GLN A 506 -17.61 4.44 30.87
N MET A 507 -16.72 4.05 31.77
CA MET A 507 -17.15 3.22 32.94
C MET A 507 -18.11 3.99 33.85
N PRO A 508 -19.21 3.37 34.25
CA PRO A 508 -20.13 3.95 35.23
C PRO A 508 -19.42 4.19 36.56
N LYS A 509 -19.61 5.37 37.16
CA LYS A 509 -19.00 5.73 38.46
C LYS A 509 -19.51 4.87 39.61
N SER A 510 -20.62 4.14 39.46
CA SER A 510 -21.33 3.38 40.47
C SER A 510 -21.05 1.87 40.44
N MET A 511 -20.03 1.39 39.75
CA MET A 511 -19.69 -0.04 39.70
C MET A 511 -18.75 -0.52 40.81
N LEU A 512 -18.41 0.33 41.78
CA LEU A 512 -17.58 -0.03 42.93
C LEU A 512 -18.40 -0.02 44.21
#